data_8380ac4d20c7b0e74c5d71c751883d18
#
_entry.id   8380ac4d20c7b0e74c5d71c751883d18
#
_cell.length_a   1.000
_cell.length_b   1.000
_cell.length_c   1.000
_cell.angle_alpha   90.00
_cell.angle_beta   90.00
_cell.angle_gamma   90.00
#
_symmetry.space_group_name_H-M   'P 1'
#
loop_
_entity.id
_entity.type
_entity.pdbx_description
1 polymer ?
#
loop_
_entity_poly.entity_id
_entity_poly.type
_entity_poly.pdbx_seq_one_letter_code
_entity_poly.pdbx_strand_id
1 'polypeptide(L)'
;MTPTCWKCGTALDPGGYVPLMRMVCPSCGQKNLLQRTFDHFVPMETLGAGGMGTVYKARDTQLERFVALKLLHKDLGSEADHDAQLQHEARIAACVNHPNVVQIFSLGTDHGQFYVVMELVDHGSLDDLMESQGRLPEHQVLDIGIQIARGLRAAHRKGLIHRDVKPANILFADEQAAKIGDFGLAAFATQQSQNTGSDGVLWGTPPYVAPERLCNQPEDVRSDIYSLGATLFHAVAGKAPIDSSTNSATELYALKQHPSELRTIAPKVSRPTARVLQRMIAPDPKQRFSSYDELLAEFDAARRALEIADARRHSSHWPFSGLFRHD
;
A
#
# COMPACT_ATOMS: atom_id res chain seq x y z
N MET A 1 17.83 -15.30 -25.72
CA MET A 1 19.22 -15.15 -26.25
C MET A 1 20.14 -14.91 -25.08
N THR A 2 21.30 -15.56 -25.03
CA THR A 2 22.32 -15.30 -24.00
C THR A 2 22.87 -13.90 -24.20
N PRO A 3 22.87 -13.01 -23.21
CA PRO A 3 23.42 -11.67 -23.33
C PRO A 3 24.92 -11.74 -23.61
N THR A 4 25.43 -10.82 -24.41
CA THR A 4 26.86 -10.76 -24.77
C THR A 4 27.47 -9.44 -24.34
N CYS A 5 28.73 -9.45 -24.01
CA CYS A 5 29.49 -8.24 -23.68
C CYS A 5 29.56 -7.34 -24.94
N TRP A 6 29.10 -6.11 -24.80
CA TRP A 6 29.06 -5.14 -25.91
C TRP A 6 30.46 -4.75 -26.42
N LYS A 7 31.53 -4.96 -25.60
CA LYS A 7 32.90 -4.63 -25.97
C LYS A 7 33.64 -5.78 -26.66
N CYS A 8 33.50 -7.02 -26.21
CA CYS A 8 34.29 -8.15 -26.70
C CYS A 8 33.46 -9.33 -27.22
N GLY A 9 32.14 -9.27 -27.19
CA GLY A 9 31.25 -10.32 -27.68
C GLY A 9 31.18 -11.58 -26.80
N THR A 10 31.90 -11.65 -25.67
CA THR A 10 31.86 -12.80 -24.77
C THR A 10 30.46 -13.00 -24.24
N ALA A 11 29.94 -14.24 -24.28
CA ALA A 11 28.68 -14.59 -23.66
C ALA A 11 28.73 -14.32 -22.12
N LEU A 12 27.71 -13.67 -21.63
CA LEU A 12 27.58 -13.35 -20.21
C LEU A 12 26.54 -14.30 -19.62
N ASP A 13 26.95 -15.06 -18.58
CA ASP A 13 26.02 -15.91 -17.82
C ASP A 13 25.57 -15.16 -16.58
N PRO A 14 24.30 -14.70 -16.53
CA PRO A 14 23.79 -13.94 -15.40
C PRO A 14 23.43 -14.78 -14.17
N GLY A 15 23.54 -16.12 -14.22
CA GLY A 15 23.23 -17.01 -13.12
C GLY A 15 21.78 -16.96 -12.64
N GLY A 16 21.41 -15.99 -11.84
CA GLY A 16 20.03 -15.65 -11.46
C GLY A 16 19.68 -14.28 -12.05
N TYR A 17 18.77 -14.24 -13.02
CA TYR A 17 18.57 -13.07 -13.86
C TYR A 17 17.64 -12.04 -13.23
N VAL A 18 18.17 -10.88 -12.84
CA VAL A 18 17.41 -9.69 -12.43
C VAL A 18 17.50 -8.64 -13.55
N PRO A 19 16.39 -8.04 -14.00
CA PRO A 19 16.40 -6.94 -14.96
C PRO A 19 17.30 -5.79 -14.49
N LEU A 20 17.96 -5.12 -15.43
CA LEU A 20 18.89 -4.02 -15.17
C LEU A 20 20.11 -4.41 -14.31
N MET A 21 20.46 -5.69 -14.28
CA MET A 21 21.64 -6.19 -13.57
C MET A 21 22.92 -5.64 -14.20
N ARG A 22 23.83 -5.12 -13.38
CA ARG A 22 25.16 -4.72 -13.81
C ARG A 22 26.12 -5.90 -13.65
N MET A 23 26.73 -6.34 -14.77
CA MET A 23 27.66 -7.45 -14.77
C MET A 23 29.02 -7.03 -15.34
N VAL A 24 30.09 -7.48 -14.71
CA VAL A 24 31.45 -7.29 -15.23
C VAL A 24 31.79 -8.46 -16.15
N CYS A 25 32.19 -8.18 -17.37
CA CYS A 25 32.63 -9.21 -18.31
C CYS A 25 33.85 -9.95 -17.77
N PRO A 26 33.84 -11.29 -17.66
CA PRO A 26 34.96 -12.06 -17.13
C PRO A 26 36.19 -12.00 -18.07
N SER A 27 35.98 -11.73 -19.37
CA SER A 27 37.09 -11.74 -20.35
C SER A 27 37.76 -10.37 -20.50
N CYS A 28 37.04 -9.25 -20.39
CA CYS A 28 37.64 -7.93 -20.68
C CYS A 28 37.41 -6.89 -19.57
N GLY A 29 36.78 -7.25 -18.45
CA GLY A 29 36.52 -6.34 -17.35
C GLY A 29 35.47 -5.26 -17.60
N GLN A 30 34.83 -5.24 -18.77
CA GLN A 30 33.82 -4.23 -19.11
C GLN A 30 32.54 -4.40 -18.27
N LYS A 31 32.05 -3.31 -17.73
CA LYS A 31 30.72 -3.28 -17.06
C LYS A 31 29.64 -3.26 -18.14
N ASN A 32 28.71 -4.22 -18.06
CA ASN A 32 27.56 -4.35 -18.95
C ASN A 32 26.28 -4.16 -18.13
N LEU A 33 25.30 -3.45 -18.68
CA LEU A 33 23.96 -3.41 -18.17
C LEU A 33 23.15 -4.47 -18.92
N LEU A 34 22.70 -5.50 -18.22
CA LEU A 34 21.89 -6.56 -18.81
C LEU A 34 20.44 -6.12 -18.79
N GLN A 35 19.92 -5.80 -19.98
CA GLN A 35 18.52 -5.46 -20.16
C GLN A 35 17.77 -6.73 -20.58
N ARG A 36 16.71 -7.07 -19.84
CA ARG A 36 15.83 -8.18 -20.18
C ARG A 36 14.44 -7.64 -20.45
N THR A 37 13.82 -8.12 -21.51
CA THR A 37 12.42 -7.89 -21.81
C THR A 37 11.58 -9.01 -21.21
N PHE A 38 10.36 -8.69 -20.80
CA PHE A 38 9.33 -9.63 -20.41
C PHE A 38 8.20 -9.51 -21.42
N ASP A 39 8.09 -10.49 -22.32
CA ASP A 39 7.28 -10.38 -23.53
C ASP A 39 7.68 -9.09 -24.31
N HIS A 40 6.78 -8.13 -24.45
CA HIS A 40 7.04 -6.83 -25.09
C HIS A 40 7.29 -5.68 -24.07
N PHE A 41 7.40 -5.99 -22.79
CA PHE A 41 7.68 -5.00 -21.74
C PHE A 41 9.19 -4.88 -21.49
N VAL A 42 9.72 -3.67 -21.59
CA VAL A 42 11.13 -3.35 -21.39
C VAL A 42 11.30 -2.61 -20.06
N PRO A 43 11.84 -3.25 -19.00
CA PRO A 43 12.15 -2.57 -17.75
C PRO A 43 13.19 -1.47 -17.97
N MET A 44 12.95 -0.29 -17.39
CA MET A 44 13.81 0.89 -17.56
C MET A 44 14.40 1.38 -16.25
N GLU A 45 13.63 1.32 -15.17
CA GLU A 45 13.97 1.85 -13.85
C GLU A 45 13.34 0.99 -12.77
N THR A 46 14.02 0.80 -11.64
CA THR A 46 13.46 0.14 -10.46
C THR A 46 12.69 1.17 -9.65
N LEU A 47 11.38 0.93 -9.45
CA LEU A 47 10.52 1.78 -8.62
C LEU A 47 10.54 1.35 -7.15
N GLY A 48 10.70 0.03 -6.89
CA GLY A 48 10.74 -0.50 -5.54
C GLY A 48 11.05 -1.99 -5.51
N ALA A 49 11.60 -2.45 -4.41
CA ALA A 49 11.86 -3.87 -4.14
C ALA A 49 11.32 -4.23 -2.76
N GLY A 50 10.67 -5.39 -2.64
CA GLY A 50 10.08 -5.87 -1.39
C GLY A 50 10.08 -7.39 -1.31
N GLY A 51 9.55 -7.94 -0.22
CA GLY A 51 9.55 -9.39 0.04
C GLY A 51 8.84 -10.22 -1.02
N MET A 52 7.90 -9.66 -1.76
CA MET A 52 7.13 -10.37 -2.79
C MET A 52 7.71 -10.22 -4.20
N GLY A 53 8.59 -9.28 -4.42
CA GLY A 53 9.13 -9.02 -5.75
C GLY A 53 9.66 -7.61 -5.93
N THR A 54 10.02 -7.31 -7.17
CA THR A 54 10.56 -6.00 -7.58
C THR A 54 9.63 -5.37 -8.60
N VAL A 55 9.35 -4.08 -8.43
CA VAL A 55 8.52 -3.26 -9.34
C VAL A 55 9.44 -2.40 -10.19
N TYR A 56 9.21 -2.42 -11.49
CA TYR A 56 9.97 -1.64 -12.47
C TYR A 56 9.02 -0.69 -13.23
N LYS A 57 9.48 0.51 -13.52
CA LYS A 57 8.94 1.30 -14.63
C LYS A 57 9.36 0.62 -15.93
N ALA A 58 8.41 0.25 -16.76
CA ALA A 58 8.67 -0.45 -18.01
C ALA A 58 7.97 0.24 -19.17
N ARG A 59 8.58 0.13 -20.37
CA ARG A 59 7.95 0.55 -21.63
C ARG A 59 7.22 -0.63 -22.24
N ASP A 60 5.93 -0.47 -22.47
CA ASP A 60 5.10 -1.31 -23.30
C ASP A 60 5.39 -0.92 -24.76
N THR A 61 6.10 -1.79 -25.50
CA THR A 61 6.55 -1.48 -26.88
C THR A 61 5.45 -1.67 -27.94
N GLN A 62 4.34 -2.32 -27.56
CA GLN A 62 3.19 -2.49 -28.48
C GLN A 62 2.23 -1.30 -28.40
N LEU A 63 1.98 -0.79 -27.20
CA LEU A 63 1.07 0.34 -26.97
C LEU A 63 1.81 1.67 -26.78
N GLU A 64 3.13 1.69 -26.88
CA GLU A 64 4.01 2.87 -26.73
C GLU A 64 3.76 3.71 -25.47
N ARG A 65 3.44 3.06 -24.35
CA ARG A 65 3.18 3.68 -23.06
C ARG A 65 4.11 3.19 -21.96
N PHE A 66 4.15 3.90 -20.84
CA PHE A 66 4.80 3.42 -19.63
C PHE A 66 3.80 2.68 -18.72
N VAL A 67 4.31 1.64 -18.05
CA VAL A 67 3.57 0.78 -17.13
C VAL A 67 4.44 0.47 -15.92
N ALA A 68 3.83 0.03 -14.82
CA ALA A 68 4.54 -0.61 -13.73
C ALA A 68 4.54 -2.14 -13.99
N LEU A 69 5.73 -2.73 -13.98
CA LEU A 69 5.96 -4.17 -14.16
C LEU A 69 6.46 -4.76 -12.85
N LYS A 70 5.65 -5.54 -12.17
CA LYS A 70 6.02 -6.24 -10.93
C LYS A 70 6.45 -7.66 -11.24
N LEU A 71 7.70 -8.00 -10.93
CA LEU A 71 8.25 -9.35 -11.03
C LEU A 71 8.19 -10.00 -9.67
N LEU A 72 7.48 -11.11 -9.54
CA LEU A 72 7.40 -11.86 -8.29
C LEU A 72 8.64 -12.74 -8.09
N HIS A 73 9.08 -12.92 -6.83
CA HIS A 73 10.21 -13.81 -6.55
C HIS A 73 9.86 -15.26 -6.90
N LYS A 74 10.83 -15.99 -7.48
CA LYS A 74 10.66 -17.39 -7.90
C LYS A 74 10.36 -18.34 -6.75
N ASP A 75 10.82 -18.01 -5.56
CA ASP A 75 10.64 -18.83 -4.34
C ASP A 75 9.20 -18.80 -3.81
N LEU A 76 8.35 -17.90 -4.35
CA LEU A 76 6.93 -17.82 -4.01
C LEU A 76 6.07 -18.88 -4.69
N GLY A 77 6.60 -19.64 -5.67
CA GLY A 77 5.87 -20.57 -6.53
C GLY A 77 6.47 -21.98 -6.58
N SER A 78 6.96 -22.54 -5.46
CA SER A 78 7.55 -23.88 -5.50
C SER A 78 6.54 -25.05 -5.60
N GLU A 79 5.23 -24.76 -5.44
CA GLU A 79 4.15 -25.74 -5.58
C GLU A 79 3.15 -25.26 -6.63
N ALA A 80 2.76 -26.14 -7.56
CA ALA A 80 1.86 -25.83 -8.69
C ALA A 80 0.48 -25.29 -8.25
N ASP A 81 0.01 -25.66 -7.06
CA ASP A 81 -1.25 -25.19 -6.49
C ASP A 81 -1.16 -23.72 -6.04
N HIS A 82 0.01 -23.26 -5.56
CA HIS A 82 0.22 -21.87 -5.19
C HIS A 82 0.21 -20.95 -6.41
N ASP A 83 0.83 -21.33 -7.52
CA ASP A 83 0.82 -20.56 -8.76
C ASP A 83 -0.61 -20.37 -9.30
N ALA A 84 -1.42 -21.43 -9.24
CA ALA A 84 -2.81 -21.37 -9.69
C ALA A 84 -3.67 -20.41 -8.85
N GLN A 85 -3.48 -20.41 -7.52
CA GLN A 85 -4.20 -19.53 -6.61
C GLN A 85 -3.76 -18.07 -6.80
N LEU A 86 -2.44 -17.81 -6.91
CA LEU A 86 -1.89 -16.48 -7.21
C LEU A 86 -2.50 -15.91 -8.49
N GLN A 87 -2.49 -16.69 -9.56
CA GLN A 87 -3.08 -16.29 -10.82
C GLN A 87 -4.59 -16.04 -10.71
N HIS A 88 -5.29 -16.83 -9.89
CA HIS A 88 -6.71 -16.64 -9.64
C HIS A 88 -7.01 -15.31 -8.94
N GLU A 89 -6.33 -15.01 -7.82
CA GLU A 89 -6.51 -13.74 -7.09
C GLU A 89 -6.10 -12.53 -7.95
N ALA A 90 -4.97 -12.64 -8.65
CA ALA A 90 -4.54 -11.58 -9.56
C ALA A 90 -5.55 -11.33 -10.71
N ARG A 91 -6.21 -12.38 -11.24
CA ARG A 91 -7.30 -12.24 -12.22
C ARG A 91 -8.50 -11.52 -11.64
N ILE A 92 -8.90 -11.82 -10.40
CA ILE A 92 -10.01 -11.12 -9.74
C ILE A 92 -9.63 -9.65 -9.50
N ALA A 93 -8.39 -9.39 -9.05
CA ALA A 93 -7.89 -8.04 -8.85
C ALA A 93 -7.88 -7.23 -10.17
N ALA A 94 -7.55 -7.86 -11.30
CA ALA A 94 -7.61 -7.23 -12.62
C ALA A 94 -9.04 -6.85 -13.05
N CYS A 95 -10.07 -7.49 -12.47
CA CYS A 95 -11.48 -7.12 -12.72
C CYS A 95 -11.97 -5.92 -11.88
N VAL A 96 -11.14 -5.38 -11.01
CA VAL A 96 -11.49 -4.19 -10.22
C VAL A 96 -11.10 -2.94 -11.00
N ASN A 97 -12.09 -2.24 -11.55
CA ASN A 97 -11.89 -0.95 -12.20
C ASN A 97 -12.50 0.15 -11.34
N HIS A 98 -11.64 0.95 -10.69
CA HIS A 98 -12.07 2.02 -9.79
C HIS A 98 -10.99 3.12 -9.73
N PRO A 99 -11.35 4.42 -9.70
CA PRO A 99 -10.37 5.51 -9.70
C PRO A 99 -9.36 5.45 -8.53
N ASN A 100 -9.75 4.86 -7.41
CA ASN A 100 -8.89 4.74 -6.23
C ASN A 100 -8.24 3.34 -6.08
N VAL A 101 -8.15 2.57 -7.16
CA VAL A 101 -7.44 1.28 -7.23
C VAL A 101 -6.43 1.35 -8.38
N VAL A 102 -5.21 0.88 -8.14
CA VAL A 102 -4.22 0.72 -9.22
C VAL A 102 -4.70 -0.35 -10.18
N GLN A 103 -4.91 0.02 -11.44
CA GLN A 103 -5.47 -0.89 -12.45
C GLN A 103 -4.43 -1.93 -12.88
N ILE A 104 -4.77 -3.20 -12.79
CA ILE A 104 -3.99 -4.28 -13.40
C ILE A 104 -4.41 -4.40 -14.87
N PHE A 105 -3.42 -4.36 -15.78
CA PHE A 105 -3.63 -4.45 -17.22
C PHE A 105 -3.48 -5.87 -17.74
N SER A 106 -2.45 -6.58 -17.30
CA SER A 106 -2.20 -7.96 -17.71
C SER A 106 -1.33 -8.73 -16.72
N LEU A 107 -1.32 -10.03 -16.88
CA LEU A 107 -0.55 -10.99 -16.12
C LEU A 107 0.16 -11.92 -17.10
N GLY A 108 1.37 -12.33 -16.80
CA GLY A 108 2.11 -13.24 -17.65
C GLY A 108 3.19 -14.02 -16.93
N THR A 109 3.72 -15.00 -17.65
CA THR A 109 4.90 -15.76 -17.21
C THR A 109 5.90 -15.76 -18.37
N ASP A 110 7.11 -15.33 -18.10
CA ASP A 110 8.19 -15.36 -19.06
C ASP A 110 9.42 -16.02 -18.44
N HIS A 111 9.94 -17.08 -19.10
CA HIS A 111 11.05 -17.91 -18.61
C HIS A 111 10.90 -18.39 -17.16
N GLY A 112 9.67 -18.81 -16.78
CA GLY A 112 9.35 -19.24 -15.43
C GLY A 112 9.30 -18.13 -14.38
N GLN A 113 9.30 -16.87 -14.81
CA GLN A 113 9.13 -15.69 -13.96
C GLN A 113 7.73 -15.13 -14.14
N PHE A 114 6.91 -15.19 -13.10
CA PHE A 114 5.58 -14.57 -13.10
C PHE A 114 5.70 -13.05 -12.98
N TYR A 115 4.90 -12.32 -13.77
CA TYR A 115 4.87 -10.88 -13.73
C TYR A 115 3.44 -10.32 -13.79
N VAL A 116 3.27 -9.14 -13.21
CA VAL A 116 2.04 -8.36 -13.23
C VAL A 116 2.32 -7.02 -13.89
N VAL A 117 1.52 -6.66 -14.89
CA VAL A 117 1.57 -5.35 -15.55
C VAL A 117 0.42 -4.49 -15.04
N MET A 118 0.73 -3.31 -14.54
CA MET A 118 -0.26 -2.42 -13.94
C MET A 118 -0.03 -0.96 -14.32
N GLU A 119 -1.02 -0.15 -14.01
CA GLU A 119 -0.97 1.30 -14.12
C GLU A 119 0.29 1.84 -13.43
N LEU A 120 1.01 2.70 -14.13
CA LEU A 120 2.12 3.44 -13.53
C LEU A 120 1.55 4.62 -12.75
N VAL A 121 1.79 4.61 -11.45
CA VAL A 121 1.41 5.67 -10.51
C VAL A 121 2.71 6.17 -9.88
N ASP A 122 3.20 7.34 -10.29
CA ASP A 122 4.56 7.79 -10.04
C ASP A 122 4.70 9.16 -9.35
N HIS A 123 3.63 9.61 -8.67
CA HIS A 123 3.66 10.81 -7.80
C HIS A 123 4.00 10.48 -6.33
N GLY A 124 4.67 9.34 -6.09
CA GLY A 124 5.05 8.89 -4.75
C GLY A 124 3.94 8.15 -4.01
N SER A 125 4.26 7.73 -2.79
CA SER A 125 3.38 7.01 -1.86
C SER A 125 3.01 7.89 -0.66
N LEU A 126 2.06 7.42 0.14
CA LEU A 126 1.76 8.04 1.43
C LEU A 126 2.95 7.95 2.39
N ASP A 127 3.79 6.92 2.26
CA ASP A 127 5.03 6.77 3.03
C ASP A 127 6.01 7.89 2.70
N ASP A 128 6.27 8.14 1.41
CA ASP A 128 7.12 9.25 0.94
C ASP A 128 6.57 10.61 1.41
N LEU A 129 5.24 10.78 1.36
CA LEU A 129 4.59 12.00 1.80
C LEU A 129 4.75 12.21 3.31
N MET A 130 4.63 11.15 4.11
CA MET A 130 4.83 11.20 5.56
C MET A 130 6.29 11.42 5.92
N GLU A 131 7.24 10.83 5.20
CA GLU A 131 8.68 11.08 5.39
C GLU A 131 9.03 12.54 5.12
N SER A 132 8.46 13.14 4.07
CA SER A 132 8.77 14.52 3.69
C SER A 132 8.10 15.57 4.57
N GLN A 133 6.86 15.34 5.04
CA GLN A 133 6.07 16.33 5.77
C GLN A 133 5.91 16.03 7.27
N GLY A 134 6.20 14.81 7.69
CA GLY A 134 5.91 14.34 9.04
C GLY A 134 4.42 14.11 9.25
N ARG A 135 3.76 15.04 9.98
CA ARG A 135 2.30 14.96 10.21
C ARG A 135 1.53 15.62 9.07
N LEU A 136 0.55 14.90 8.55
CA LEU A 136 -0.32 15.45 7.52
C LEU A 136 -1.50 16.24 8.11
N PRO A 137 -2.03 17.24 7.39
CA PRO A 137 -3.23 17.95 7.77
C PRO A 137 -4.44 17.01 7.88
N GLU A 138 -5.28 17.25 8.88
CA GLU A 138 -6.45 16.42 9.18
C GLU A 138 -7.40 16.24 7.98
N HIS A 139 -7.68 17.34 7.23
CA HIS A 139 -8.54 17.28 6.05
C HIS A 139 -7.97 16.39 4.96
N GLN A 140 -6.65 16.45 4.72
CA GLN A 140 -5.97 15.61 3.73
C GLN A 140 -6.03 14.13 4.13
N VAL A 141 -5.83 13.82 5.42
CA VAL A 141 -5.93 12.44 5.93
C VAL A 141 -7.35 11.88 5.77
N LEU A 142 -8.39 12.70 6.02
CA LEU A 142 -9.78 12.29 5.78
C LEU A 142 -10.05 12.05 4.30
N ASP A 143 -9.58 12.92 3.40
CA ASP A 143 -9.78 12.77 1.96
C ASP A 143 -9.08 11.52 1.42
N ILE A 144 -7.85 11.23 1.86
CA ILE A 144 -7.14 9.97 1.55
C ILE A 144 -7.95 8.78 2.08
N GLY A 145 -8.39 8.83 3.34
CA GLY A 145 -9.18 7.76 3.97
C GLY A 145 -10.46 7.43 3.21
N ILE A 146 -11.21 8.45 2.77
CA ILE A 146 -12.42 8.30 1.95
C ILE A 146 -12.11 7.63 0.62
N GLN A 147 -11.07 8.08 -0.08
CA GLN A 147 -10.67 7.56 -1.37
C GLN A 147 -10.27 6.09 -1.28
N ILE A 148 -9.40 5.74 -0.32
CA ILE A 148 -8.94 4.36 -0.13
C ILE A 148 -10.08 3.46 0.33
N ALA A 149 -10.95 3.90 1.25
CA ALA A 149 -12.13 3.12 1.65
C ALA A 149 -13.07 2.84 0.47
N ARG A 150 -13.23 3.78 -0.49
CA ARG A 150 -13.99 3.56 -1.74
C ARG A 150 -13.33 2.52 -2.63
N GLY A 151 -12.00 2.56 -2.79
CA GLY A 151 -11.23 1.56 -3.53
C GLY A 151 -11.36 0.15 -2.92
N LEU A 152 -11.15 0.03 -1.60
CA LEU A 152 -11.29 -1.22 -0.86
C LEU A 152 -12.73 -1.79 -0.94
N ARG A 153 -13.75 -0.92 -0.86
CA ARG A 153 -15.15 -1.31 -1.08
C ARG A 153 -15.39 -1.89 -2.47
N ALA A 154 -14.81 -1.26 -3.50
CA ALA A 154 -14.95 -1.76 -4.88
C ALA A 154 -14.31 -3.15 -5.05
N ALA A 155 -13.15 -3.38 -4.43
CA ALA A 155 -12.48 -4.68 -4.41
C ALA A 155 -13.28 -5.73 -3.62
N HIS A 156 -13.79 -5.37 -2.46
CA HIS A 156 -14.62 -6.26 -1.63
C HIS A 156 -15.88 -6.74 -2.34
N ARG A 157 -16.53 -5.88 -3.15
CA ARG A 157 -17.67 -6.28 -4.00
C ARG A 157 -17.32 -7.35 -5.05
N LYS A 158 -16.04 -7.56 -5.31
CA LYS A 158 -15.49 -8.66 -6.14
C LYS A 158 -14.99 -9.85 -5.32
N GLY A 159 -15.22 -9.84 -4.00
CA GLY A 159 -14.78 -10.90 -3.08
C GLY A 159 -13.33 -10.79 -2.64
N LEU A 160 -12.65 -9.64 -2.86
CA LEU A 160 -11.27 -9.43 -2.44
C LEU A 160 -11.18 -8.73 -1.10
N ILE A 161 -10.22 -9.18 -0.28
CA ILE A 161 -9.71 -8.51 0.91
C ILE A 161 -8.25 -8.16 0.61
N HIS A 162 -7.82 -6.94 0.94
CA HIS A 162 -6.49 -6.44 0.57
C HIS A 162 -5.36 -7.08 1.39
N ARG A 163 -5.54 -7.16 2.71
CA ARG A 163 -4.63 -7.77 3.69
C ARG A 163 -3.28 -7.09 3.91
N ASP A 164 -2.91 -6.07 3.13
CA ASP A 164 -1.64 -5.33 3.28
C ASP A 164 -1.83 -3.82 3.06
N VAL A 165 -2.86 -3.24 3.69
CA VAL A 165 -3.06 -1.78 3.66
C VAL A 165 -2.02 -1.12 4.56
N LYS A 166 -1.16 -0.30 3.94
CA LYS A 166 -0.07 0.44 4.62
C LYS A 166 0.31 1.67 3.80
N PRO A 167 1.07 2.63 4.37
CA PRO A 167 1.45 3.86 3.66
C PRO A 167 2.12 3.60 2.31
N ALA A 168 3.05 2.65 2.22
CA ALA A 168 3.78 2.34 0.99
C ALA A 168 2.88 1.80 -0.15
N ASN A 169 1.69 1.26 0.15
CA ASN A 169 0.76 0.74 -0.83
C ASN A 169 -0.35 1.74 -1.21
N ILE A 170 -0.35 2.94 -0.63
CA ILE A 170 -1.22 4.06 -1.02
C ILE A 170 -0.40 5.00 -1.88
N LEU A 171 -0.67 4.98 -3.18
CA LEU A 171 0.06 5.74 -4.19
C LEU A 171 -0.75 6.96 -4.64
N PHE A 172 -0.06 7.97 -5.16
CA PHE A 172 -0.69 9.19 -5.67
C PHE A 172 -0.56 9.25 -7.20
N ALA A 173 -1.70 9.44 -7.89
CA ALA A 173 -1.75 9.67 -9.33
C ALA A 173 -1.52 11.15 -9.67
N ASP A 174 -1.83 12.03 -8.72
CA ASP A 174 -1.54 13.45 -8.69
C ASP A 174 -1.53 13.92 -7.22
N GLU A 175 -1.47 15.23 -6.96
CA GLU A 175 -1.42 15.79 -5.60
C GLU A 175 -2.64 15.44 -4.71
N GLN A 176 -3.76 15.00 -5.29
CA GLN A 176 -5.03 14.78 -4.60
C GLN A 176 -5.62 13.38 -4.79
N ALA A 177 -5.25 12.68 -5.86
CA ALA A 177 -5.85 11.40 -6.24
C ALA A 177 -5.07 10.23 -5.65
N ALA A 178 -5.55 9.67 -4.55
CA ALA A 178 -4.98 8.49 -3.90
C ALA A 178 -5.54 7.19 -4.50
N LYS A 179 -4.65 6.21 -4.71
CA LYS A 179 -4.96 4.86 -5.19
C LYS A 179 -4.34 3.82 -4.29
N ILE A 180 -5.07 2.75 -4.01
CA ILE A 180 -4.52 1.58 -3.33
C ILE A 180 -3.95 0.60 -4.35
N GLY A 181 -2.68 0.19 -4.16
CA GLY A 181 -1.96 -0.78 -4.97
C GLY A 181 -1.73 -2.10 -4.24
N ASP A 182 -1.15 -3.05 -4.94
CA ASP A 182 -0.73 -4.35 -4.41
C ASP A 182 -1.85 -5.24 -3.83
N PHE A 183 -3.02 -5.26 -4.48
CA PHE A 183 -4.12 -6.16 -4.13
C PHE A 183 -3.74 -7.64 -4.29
N GLY A 184 -4.17 -8.45 -3.30
CA GLY A 184 -4.22 -9.91 -3.42
C GLY A 184 -2.89 -10.65 -3.34
N LEU A 185 -1.74 -9.97 -3.46
CA LEU A 185 -0.43 -10.62 -3.41
C LEU A 185 0.00 -11.00 -2.00
N ALA A 186 -0.58 -10.37 -0.97
CA ALA A 186 -0.23 -10.60 0.43
C ALA A 186 -0.76 -11.93 1.00
N ALA A 187 -1.81 -12.51 0.42
CA ALA A 187 -2.34 -13.81 0.84
C ALA A 187 -1.29 -14.93 0.72
N PHE A 188 -0.41 -14.84 -0.28
CA PHE A 188 0.65 -15.83 -0.52
C PHE A 188 1.77 -15.80 0.52
N ALA A 189 2.20 -14.60 0.91
CA ALA A 189 3.20 -14.46 1.95
C ALA A 189 2.73 -15.04 3.29
N THR A 190 1.42 -15.05 3.54
CA THR A 190 0.83 -15.53 4.79
C THR A 190 0.73 -17.06 4.84
N GLN A 191 0.40 -17.71 3.72
CA GLN A 191 0.30 -19.19 3.67
C GLN A 191 1.66 -19.87 3.79
N GLN A 192 2.72 -19.27 3.25
CA GLN A 192 4.09 -19.78 3.47
C GLN A 192 4.52 -19.71 4.94
N SER A 193 4.08 -18.68 5.70
CA SER A 193 4.39 -18.58 7.13
C SER A 193 3.72 -19.66 7.96
N GLN A 194 2.61 -20.23 7.51
CA GLN A 194 1.94 -21.35 8.20
C GLN A 194 2.65 -22.69 7.95
N ASN A 195 3.39 -22.82 6.85
CA ASN A 195 4.11 -24.05 6.48
C ASN A 195 5.56 -24.08 6.98
N THR A 196 6.16 -22.94 7.33
CA THR A 196 7.50 -22.90 7.95
C THR A 196 7.34 -22.82 9.47
N GLY A 197 7.41 -23.97 10.09
CA GLY A 197 7.25 -24.15 11.54
C GLY A 197 8.20 -23.31 12.38
N SER A 198 7.70 -22.98 13.54
CA SER A 198 8.36 -22.67 14.83
C SER A 198 9.03 -21.33 15.08
N ASP A 199 9.39 -20.49 14.15
CA ASP A 199 10.14 -19.27 14.49
C ASP A 199 9.41 -17.93 14.24
N GLY A 200 8.09 -17.93 14.14
CA GLY A 200 7.27 -16.70 14.33
C GLY A 200 7.69 -15.42 13.57
N VAL A 201 8.38 -15.56 12.42
CA VAL A 201 8.75 -14.37 11.63
C VAL A 201 7.50 -13.80 10.99
N LEU A 202 7.10 -12.63 11.44
CA LEU A 202 5.94 -11.91 10.94
C LEU A 202 6.24 -11.33 9.55
N TRP A 203 5.52 -11.80 8.53
CA TRP A 203 5.51 -11.16 7.24
C TRP A 203 4.51 -10.00 7.25
N GLY A 204 4.98 -8.80 6.94
CA GLY A 204 4.19 -7.57 6.92
C GLY A 204 4.87 -6.43 7.65
N THR A 205 4.23 -5.27 7.66
CA THR A 205 4.71 -4.10 8.40
C THR A 205 3.99 -4.04 9.75
N PRO A 206 4.65 -4.44 10.86
CA PRO A 206 4.03 -4.73 12.15
C PRO A 206 3.01 -3.72 12.68
N PRO A 207 3.23 -2.38 12.53
CA PRO A 207 2.29 -1.39 13.06
C PRO A 207 0.88 -1.45 12.45
N TYR A 208 0.75 -1.88 11.20
CA TYR A 208 -0.51 -1.80 10.44
C TYR A 208 -1.30 -3.11 10.39
N VAL A 209 -0.66 -4.25 10.72
CA VAL A 209 -1.29 -5.58 10.69
C VAL A 209 -2.41 -5.65 11.73
N ALA A 210 -3.56 -6.21 11.37
CA ALA A 210 -4.69 -6.38 12.29
C ALA A 210 -4.40 -7.43 13.38
N PRO A 211 -4.89 -7.25 14.62
CA PRO A 211 -4.62 -8.19 15.73
C PRO A 211 -5.04 -9.64 15.44
N GLU A 212 -6.19 -9.84 14.79
CA GLU A 212 -6.71 -11.18 14.43
C GLU A 212 -5.76 -11.94 13.52
N ARG A 213 -5.03 -11.26 12.63
CA ARG A 213 -4.04 -11.88 11.76
C ARG A 213 -2.84 -12.43 12.55
N LEU A 214 -2.43 -11.76 13.64
CA LEU A 214 -1.36 -12.23 14.51
C LEU A 214 -1.72 -13.53 15.24
N CYS A 215 -3.01 -13.81 15.38
CA CYS A 215 -3.56 -15.00 16.00
C CYS A 215 -4.06 -16.04 15.00
N ASN A 216 -3.76 -15.89 13.69
CA ASN A 216 -4.27 -16.76 12.62
C ASN A 216 -5.80 -16.93 12.64
N GLN A 217 -6.53 -15.89 13.07
CA GLN A 217 -7.98 -15.88 13.02
C GLN A 217 -8.47 -15.48 11.62
N PRO A 218 -9.70 -15.88 11.22
CA PRO A 218 -10.26 -15.50 9.92
C PRO A 218 -10.31 -13.99 9.75
N GLU A 219 -9.81 -13.51 8.60
CA GLU A 219 -9.83 -12.11 8.21
C GLU A 219 -11.07 -11.80 7.37
N ASP A 220 -11.65 -10.63 7.59
CA ASP A 220 -12.68 -10.05 6.73
C ASP A 220 -12.38 -8.56 6.47
N VAL A 221 -13.36 -7.80 5.96
CA VAL A 221 -13.22 -6.36 5.68
C VAL A 221 -12.74 -5.54 6.88
N ARG A 222 -13.00 -6.02 8.09
CA ARG A 222 -12.63 -5.33 9.34
C ARG A 222 -11.13 -5.36 9.58
N SER A 223 -10.41 -6.32 9.00
CA SER A 223 -8.95 -6.36 9.03
C SER A 223 -8.35 -5.26 8.16
N ASP A 224 -8.87 -5.02 6.95
CA ASP A 224 -8.46 -3.91 6.10
C ASP A 224 -8.85 -2.56 6.71
N ILE A 225 -10.03 -2.46 7.36
CA ILE A 225 -10.46 -1.26 8.08
C ILE A 225 -9.49 -0.93 9.22
N TYR A 226 -9.01 -1.93 9.97
CA TYR A 226 -7.99 -1.74 11.00
C TYR A 226 -6.69 -1.20 10.38
N SER A 227 -6.19 -1.84 9.34
CA SER A 227 -4.94 -1.48 8.68
C SER A 227 -4.99 -0.07 8.09
N LEU A 228 -6.12 0.31 7.46
CA LEU A 228 -6.37 1.67 7.01
C LEU A 228 -6.41 2.65 8.18
N GLY A 229 -7.10 2.30 9.28
CA GLY A 229 -7.15 3.12 10.51
C GLY A 229 -5.77 3.37 11.10
N ALA A 230 -4.93 2.34 11.21
CA ALA A 230 -3.56 2.46 11.69
C ALA A 230 -2.68 3.33 10.76
N THR A 231 -2.88 3.21 9.46
CA THR A 231 -2.21 4.03 8.44
C THR A 231 -2.58 5.51 8.58
N LEU A 232 -3.88 5.83 8.64
CA LEU A 232 -4.36 7.22 8.77
C LEU A 232 -4.04 7.82 10.15
N PHE A 233 -4.07 7.00 11.21
CA PHE A 233 -3.60 7.41 12.54
C PHE A 233 -2.14 7.85 12.46
N HIS A 234 -1.28 7.04 11.84
CA HIS A 234 0.14 7.38 11.67
C HIS A 234 0.28 8.68 10.87
N ALA A 235 -0.42 8.83 9.77
CA ALA A 235 -0.36 10.02 8.93
C ALA A 235 -0.72 11.32 9.68
N VAL A 236 -1.76 11.30 10.52
CA VAL A 236 -2.19 12.50 11.26
C VAL A 236 -1.42 12.72 12.56
N ALA A 237 -0.95 11.65 13.21
CA ALA A 237 -0.23 11.72 14.48
C ALA A 237 1.29 11.86 14.34
N GLY A 238 1.86 11.52 13.16
CA GLY A 238 3.29 11.43 12.89
C GLY A 238 3.96 10.21 13.55
N LYS A 239 3.18 9.29 14.10
CA LYS A 239 3.63 8.00 14.61
C LYS A 239 2.50 6.98 14.61
N ALA A 240 2.84 5.71 14.51
CA ALA A 240 1.87 4.62 14.51
C ALA A 240 1.11 4.52 15.85
N PRO A 241 -0.09 3.88 15.87
CA PRO A 241 -0.89 3.73 17.08
C PRO A 241 -0.24 2.85 18.14
N ILE A 242 0.71 2.02 17.74
CA ILE A 242 1.57 1.25 18.64
C ILE A 242 3.04 1.57 18.32
N ASP A 243 3.83 1.74 19.35
CA ASP A 243 5.29 1.87 19.23
C ASP A 243 5.89 0.47 19.44
N SER A 244 6.47 -0.10 18.37
CA SER A 244 6.95 -1.47 18.39
C SER A 244 8.23 -1.62 17.61
N SER A 245 9.27 -2.02 18.29
CA SER A 245 10.54 -2.51 17.71
C SER A 245 10.59 -4.05 17.64
N THR A 246 9.52 -4.75 18.05
CA THR A 246 9.47 -6.21 18.08
C THR A 246 8.86 -6.80 16.81
N ASN A 247 9.37 -7.95 16.40
CA ASN A 247 8.80 -8.80 15.36
C ASN A 247 8.07 -10.03 15.94
N SER A 248 7.94 -10.12 17.27
CA SER A 248 7.19 -11.18 17.93
C SER A 248 5.68 -10.96 17.77
N ALA A 249 4.98 -11.92 17.15
CA ALA A 249 3.53 -11.87 16.96
C ALA A 249 2.78 -11.76 18.30
N THR A 250 3.25 -12.45 19.34
CA THR A 250 2.66 -12.44 20.68
C THR A 250 2.80 -11.06 21.34
N GLU A 251 3.99 -10.47 21.28
CA GLU A 251 4.22 -9.13 21.85
C GLU A 251 3.43 -8.07 21.09
N LEU A 252 3.41 -8.13 19.75
CA LEU A 252 2.61 -7.25 18.92
C LEU A 252 1.12 -7.34 19.23
N TYR A 253 0.61 -8.57 19.41
CA TYR A 253 -0.78 -8.77 19.80
C TYR A 253 -1.09 -8.08 21.14
N ALA A 254 -0.22 -8.28 22.15
CA ALA A 254 -0.39 -7.64 23.44
C ALA A 254 -0.37 -6.10 23.36
N LEU A 255 0.55 -5.52 22.58
CA LEU A 255 0.61 -4.08 22.36
C LEU A 255 -0.65 -3.54 21.67
N LYS A 256 -1.19 -4.29 20.70
CA LYS A 256 -2.40 -3.89 19.95
C LYS A 256 -3.68 -3.96 20.80
N GLN A 257 -3.68 -4.62 21.96
CA GLN A 257 -4.82 -4.57 22.88
C GLN A 257 -4.99 -3.19 23.55
N HIS A 258 -3.92 -2.37 23.54
CA HIS A 258 -3.91 -1.04 24.18
C HIS A 258 -3.35 0.01 23.22
N PRO A 259 -4.04 0.29 22.09
CA PRO A 259 -3.56 1.30 21.13
C PRO A 259 -3.53 2.68 21.78
N SER A 260 -2.58 3.50 21.37
CA SER A 260 -2.45 4.87 21.85
C SER A 260 -3.72 5.69 21.55
N GLU A 261 -4.12 6.54 22.48
CA GLU A 261 -5.19 7.52 22.28
C GLU A 261 -4.72 8.61 21.32
N LEU A 262 -5.40 8.81 20.20
CA LEU A 262 -4.98 9.74 19.15
C LEU A 262 -4.82 11.18 19.68
N ARG A 263 -5.78 11.67 20.45
CA ARG A 263 -5.77 13.07 20.93
C ARG A 263 -4.77 13.33 22.05
N THR A 264 -4.24 12.30 22.67
CA THR A 264 -3.08 12.43 23.57
C THR A 264 -1.81 12.77 22.78
N ILE A 265 -1.67 12.19 21.58
CA ILE A 265 -0.49 12.39 20.71
C ILE A 265 -0.67 13.61 19.81
N ALA A 266 -1.86 13.80 19.28
CA ALA A 266 -2.24 14.86 18.36
C ALA A 266 -3.48 15.62 18.87
N PRO A 267 -3.33 16.48 19.91
CA PRO A 267 -4.46 17.14 20.59
C PRO A 267 -5.25 18.10 19.71
N LYS A 268 -4.65 18.56 18.59
CA LYS A 268 -5.28 19.45 17.60
C LYS A 268 -6.27 18.72 16.69
N VAL A 269 -6.21 17.40 16.59
CA VAL A 269 -7.15 16.61 15.79
C VAL A 269 -8.55 16.75 16.38
N SER A 270 -9.53 16.96 15.52
CA SER A 270 -10.92 17.12 15.92
C SER A 270 -11.48 15.86 16.60
N ARG A 271 -12.45 16.03 17.48
CA ARG A 271 -13.11 14.88 18.15
C ARG A 271 -13.80 13.92 17.18
N PRO A 272 -14.51 14.39 16.11
CA PRO A 272 -15.10 13.50 15.12
C PRO A 272 -14.07 12.61 14.42
N THR A 273 -13.00 13.17 13.89
CA THR A 273 -11.92 12.41 13.23
C THR A 273 -11.25 11.43 14.19
N ALA A 274 -10.92 11.88 15.40
CA ALA A 274 -10.31 11.01 16.41
C ALA A 274 -11.21 9.81 16.75
N ARG A 275 -12.53 10.02 16.85
CA ARG A 275 -13.49 8.94 17.13
C ARG A 275 -13.51 7.90 16.00
N VAL A 276 -13.53 8.36 14.74
CA VAL A 276 -13.52 7.45 13.58
C VAL A 276 -12.24 6.62 13.57
N LEU A 277 -11.07 7.27 13.63
CA LEU A 277 -9.79 6.57 13.58
C LEU A 277 -9.59 5.62 14.76
N GLN A 278 -10.00 6.03 15.97
CA GLN A 278 -9.90 5.20 17.16
C GLN A 278 -10.81 3.95 17.07
N ARG A 279 -12.03 4.09 16.50
CA ARG A 279 -12.93 2.96 16.27
C ARG A 279 -12.38 2.00 15.22
N MET A 280 -11.72 2.51 14.16
CA MET A 280 -11.09 1.66 13.14
C MET A 280 -10.01 0.74 13.73
N ILE A 281 -9.23 1.23 14.69
CA ILE A 281 -8.12 0.47 15.30
C ILE A 281 -8.53 -0.25 16.60
N ALA A 282 -9.82 -0.40 16.88
CA ALA A 282 -10.28 -1.18 18.02
C ALA A 282 -9.71 -2.61 17.96
N PRO A 283 -9.18 -3.16 19.07
CA PRO A 283 -8.62 -4.51 19.10
C PRO A 283 -9.60 -5.59 18.66
N ASP A 284 -10.83 -5.55 19.22
CA ASP A 284 -11.90 -6.46 18.84
C ASP A 284 -12.53 -6.04 17.50
N PRO A 285 -12.49 -6.88 16.44
CA PRO A 285 -13.12 -6.60 15.17
C PRO A 285 -14.61 -6.25 15.25
N LYS A 286 -15.33 -6.75 16.27
CA LYS A 286 -16.76 -6.46 16.48
C LYS A 286 -17.03 -5.02 16.90
N GLN A 287 -16.05 -4.33 17.44
CA GLN A 287 -16.14 -2.92 17.84
C GLN A 287 -15.82 -1.96 16.69
N ARG A 288 -15.23 -2.46 15.61
CA ARG A 288 -14.93 -1.69 14.39
C ARG A 288 -16.20 -1.43 13.58
N PHE A 289 -16.04 -0.77 12.44
CA PHE A 289 -17.11 -0.64 11.44
C PHE A 289 -17.35 -2.00 10.78
N SER A 290 -18.63 -2.34 10.60
CA SER A 290 -19.05 -3.63 10.04
C SER A 290 -18.90 -3.70 8.52
N SER A 291 -18.80 -2.55 7.86
CA SER A 291 -18.68 -2.43 6.41
C SER A 291 -18.01 -1.13 5.99
N TYR A 292 -17.53 -1.09 4.74
CA TYR A 292 -17.03 0.15 4.16
C TYR A 292 -18.11 1.23 3.98
N ASP A 293 -19.38 0.85 3.81
CA ASP A 293 -20.48 1.83 3.70
C ASP A 293 -20.71 2.55 5.03
N GLU A 294 -20.68 1.83 6.16
CA GLU A 294 -20.72 2.42 7.49
C GLU A 294 -19.52 3.34 7.74
N LEU A 295 -18.30 2.89 7.43
CA LEU A 295 -17.08 3.68 7.56
C LEU A 295 -17.12 4.97 6.74
N LEU A 296 -17.54 4.89 5.47
CA LEU A 296 -17.63 6.05 4.58
C LEU A 296 -18.64 7.09 5.08
N ALA A 297 -19.76 6.66 5.64
CA ALA A 297 -20.75 7.58 6.25
C ALA A 297 -20.15 8.36 7.42
N GLU A 298 -19.35 7.70 8.27
CA GLU A 298 -18.67 8.34 9.40
C GLU A 298 -17.52 9.26 8.97
N PHE A 299 -16.75 8.89 7.94
CA PHE A 299 -15.75 9.77 7.36
C PHE A 299 -16.40 11.05 6.78
N ASP A 300 -17.49 10.91 6.03
CA ASP A 300 -18.21 12.06 5.47
C ASP A 300 -18.79 12.95 6.56
N ALA A 301 -19.24 12.38 7.67
CA ALA A 301 -19.72 13.14 8.82
C ALA A 301 -18.57 13.90 9.52
N ALA A 302 -17.41 13.25 9.71
CA ALA A 302 -16.23 13.87 10.30
C ALA A 302 -15.69 15.01 9.41
N ARG A 303 -15.65 14.83 8.10
CA ARG A 303 -15.22 15.86 7.12
C ARG A 303 -16.14 17.08 7.16
N ARG A 304 -17.47 16.88 7.11
CA ARG A 304 -18.43 17.98 7.24
C ARG A 304 -18.29 18.73 8.56
N ALA A 305 -18.05 18.02 9.66
CA ALA A 305 -17.85 18.66 10.96
C ALA A 305 -16.58 19.54 10.98
N LEU A 306 -15.52 19.10 10.32
CA LEU A 306 -14.27 19.86 10.19
C LEU A 306 -14.49 21.12 9.34
N GLU A 307 -15.13 21.01 8.19
CA GLU A 307 -15.46 22.14 7.30
C GLU A 307 -16.28 23.22 8.02
N ILE A 308 -17.29 22.80 8.80
CA ILE A 308 -18.13 23.74 9.60
C ILE A 308 -17.28 24.43 10.68
N ALA A 309 -16.37 23.70 11.34
CA ALA A 309 -15.51 24.28 12.36
C ALA A 309 -14.54 25.31 11.76
N ASP A 310 -13.98 25.05 10.59
CA ASP A 310 -13.07 25.95 9.89
C ASP A 310 -13.81 27.20 9.38
N ALA A 311 -15.01 27.06 8.82
CA ALA A 311 -15.82 28.20 8.40
C ALA A 311 -16.16 29.11 9.58
N ARG A 312 -16.45 28.57 10.77
CA ARG A 312 -16.70 29.38 11.97
C ARG A 312 -15.48 30.12 12.46
N ARG A 313 -14.27 29.52 12.36
CA ARG A 313 -13.01 30.20 12.72
C ARG A 313 -12.74 31.39 11.81
N HIS A 314 -12.98 31.27 10.51
CA HIS A 314 -12.78 32.36 9.55
C HIS A 314 -13.82 33.48 9.72
N SER A 315 -15.09 33.15 10.04
CA SER A 315 -16.13 34.16 10.27
C SER A 315 -15.95 34.96 11.56
N SER A 316 -15.29 34.38 12.57
CA SER A 316 -15.01 35.08 13.84
C SER A 316 -13.84 36.06 13.76
N HIS A 317 -13.10 36.13 12.65
CA HIS A 317 -11.98 37.05 12.43
C HIS A 317 -12.34 38.26 11.57
N TRP A 318 -13.64 38.53 11.29
CA TRP A 318 -14.04 39.73 10.57
C TRP A 318 -14.23 40.87 11.59
N PRO A 319 -13.36 41.89 11.60
CA PRO A 319 -13.49 43.02 12.51
C PRO A 319 -14.53 44.01 11.94
N PHE A 320 -15.82 43.74 12.12
CA PHE A 320 -16.82 44.78 12.03
C PHE A 320 -17.15 45.29 13.44
N SER A 321 -16.27 46.10 13.99
CA SER A 321 -16.58 47.02 15.08
C SER A 321 -15.89 48.35 14.82
N GLY A 322 -16.61 49.27 14.20
CA GLY A 322 -16.17 50.64 14.14
C GLY A 322 -16.47 51.33 12.83
N LEU A 323 -17.70 51.77 12.63
CA LEU A 323 -18.02 52.99 11.84
C LEU A 323 -19.53 53.22 11.87
N PHE A 324 -20.06 53.70 13.02
CA PHE A 324 -21.19 54.61 13.09
C PHE A 324 -21.03 55.43 14.37
N ARG A 325 -20.26 56.50 14.31
CA ARG A 325 -20.53 57.67 15.10
C ARG A 325 -21.10 58.70 14.14
N HIS A 326 -22.38 58.98 14.30
CA HIS A 326 -23.00 60.18 13.79
C HIS A 326 -22.65 61.30 14.75
N ASP A 327 -22.08 62.40 14.20
CA ASP A 327 -22.29 63.75 14.65
C ASP A 327 -23.36 64.38 13.80
#